data_69e2052febe261d87fb95c3f22abec58
#
_entry.id   69e2052febe261d87fb95c3f22abec58
#
_cell.length_a   1.000
_cell.length_b   1.000
_cell.length_c   1.000
_cell.angle_alpha   90.00
_cell.angle_beta   90.00
_cell.angle_gamma   90.00
#
_symmetry.space_group_name_H-M   'P 1'
#
loop_
_entity.id
_entity.type
_entity.pdbx_description
1 polymer ?
#
loop_
_entity_poly.entity_id
_entity_poly.type
_entity_poly.pdbx_seq_one_letter_code
_entity_poly.pdbx_strand_id
1 'polypeptide(L)'
;MKVAVIGCGRIAQNAHFPSFEKMGNVTVKYACDIIEEKAAEMVQKYSFVENAITDYNIALNDDEVEAVFVLTPNFSHYEITMAALKAGKGKCK
;
A
#
# COMPACT_ATOMS: atom_id res chain seq x y z
N MET A 1 5.31 11.95 4.16
CA MET A 1 4.97 10.66 4.78
C MET A 1 5.04 9.54 3.77
N LYS A 2 5.78 8.50 4.08
CA LYS A 2 5.93 7.34 3.19
C LYS A 2 5.04 6.21 3.68
N VAL A 3 4.19 5.72 2.79
CA VAL A 3 3.24 4.65 3.11
C VAL A 3 3.34 3.50 2.12
N ALA A 4 2.74 2.37 2.48
CA ALA A 4 2.55 1.25 1.58
C ALA A 4 1.06 0.97 1.47
N VAL A 5 0.60 0.66 0.26
CA VAL A 5 -0.78 0.27 0.02
C VAL A 5 -0.79 -1.18 -0.44
N ILE A 6 -1.41 -2.04 0.34
CA ILE A 6 -1.49 -3.47 0.06
C ILE A 6 -2.91 -3.79 -0.40
N GLY A 7 -3.04 -4.12 -1.68
CA GLY A 7 -4.31 -4.29 -2.34
C GLY A 7 -4.61 -3.09 -3.23
N CYS A 8 -4.53 -3.27 -4.54
CA CYS A 8 -4.73 -2.20 -5.53
C CYS A 8 -6.02 -2.42 -6.33
N GLY A 9 -7.07 -2.83 -5.63
CA GLY A 9 -8.37 -3.07 -6.24
C GLY A 9 -9.17 -1.79 -6.38
N ARG A 10 -10.49 -1.96 -6.58
CA ARG A 10 -11.39 -0.85 -6.87
C ARG A 10 -11.38 0.24 -5.81
N ILE A 11 -11.40 -0.13 -4.54
CA ILE A 11 -11.45 0.86 -3.45
C ILE A 11 -10.16 1.68 -3.41
N ALA A 12 -9.02 1.01 -3.58
CA ALA A 12 -7.75 1.71 -3.64
C ALA A 12 -7.72 2.69 -4.81
N GLN A 13 -8.12 2.24 -6.00
CA GLN A 13 -8.07 3.06 -7.21
C GLN A 13 -9.05 4.22 -7.18
N ASN A 14 -10.23 4.03 -6.61
CA ASN A 14 -11.29 5.03 -6.67
C ASN A 14 -11.33 5.97 -5.47
N ALA A 15 -10.73 5.59 -4.35
CA ALA A 15 -10.80 6.39 -3.13
C ALA A 15 -9.44 6.74 -2.55
N HIS A 16 -8.61 5.74 -2.25
CA HIS A 16 -7.37 5.99 -1.50
C HIS A 16 -6.31 6.72 -2.31
N PHE A 17 -6.00 6.24 -3.52
CA PHE A 17 -5.00 6.91 -4.35
C PHE A 17 -5.39 8.34 -4.74
N PRO A 18 -6.65 8.59 -5.16
CA PRO A 18 -7.07 9.97 -5.40
C PRO A 18 -6.99 10.86 -4.16
N SER A 19 -7.28 10.32 -2.98
CA SER A 19 -7.15 11.08 -1.73
C SER A 19 -5.71 11.44 -1.43
N PHE A 20 -4.78 10.52 -1.63
CA PHE A 20 -3.35 10.80 -1.44
C PHE A 20 -2.87 11.89 -2.40
N GLU A 21 -3.35 11.86 -3.64
CA GLU A 21 -3.00 12.87 -4.62
C GLU A 21 -3.44 14.25 -4.17
N LYS A 22 -4.65 14.37 -3.63
CA LYS A 22 -5.18 15.63 -3.11
C LYS A 22 -4.38 16.14 -1.92
N MET A 23 -3.95 15.24 -1.04
CA MET A 23 -3.20 15.61 0.15
C MET A 23 -1.83 16.22 -0.18
N GLY A 24 -1.18 15.69 -1.21
CA GLY A 24 0.08 16.24 -1.70
C GLY A 24 1.32 15.98 -0.86
N ASN A 25 1.16 15.43 0.35
CA ASN A 25 2.27 15.17 1.26
C ASN A 25 2.50 13.69 1.54
N VAL A 26 1.89 12.82 0.73
CA VAL A 26 2.00 11.37 0.88
C VAL A 26 2.79 10.81 -0.29
N THR A 27 3.80 10.00 0.01
CA THR A 27 4.51 9.20 -0.97
C THR A 27 4.13 7.74 -0.73
N VAL A 28 3.64 7.08 -1.77
CA VAL A 28 3.37 5.64 -1.70
C VAL A 28 4.64 4.93 -2.17
N LYS A 29 5.46 4.51 -1.19
CA LYS A 29 6.71 3.85 -1.53
C LYS A 29 6.47 2.51 -2.22
N TYR A 30 5.43 1.80 -1.79
CA TYR A 30 5.05 0.52 -2.38
C TYR A 30 3.56 0.44 -2.63
N ALA A 31 3.19 0.12 -3.87
CA ALA A 31 1.87 -0.36 -4.20
C ALA A 31 2.00 -1.88 -4.36
N CYS A 32 1.24 -2.64 -3.60
CA CYS A 32 1.36 -4.09 -3.55
C CYS A 32 0.06 -4.76 -3.96
N ASP A 33 0.14 -5.73 -4.84
CA ASP A 33 -1.01 -6.58 -5.20
C ASP A 33 -0.48 -7.91 -5.72
N ILE A 34 -1.18 -9.00 -5.41
CA ILE A 34 -0.80 -10.32 -5.92
C ILE A 34 -0.88 -10.35 -7.45
N ILE A 35 -1.70 -9.47 -8.02
CA ILE A 35 -1.76 -9.28 -9.48
C ILE A 35 -0.83 -8.10 -9.79
N GLU A 36 0.35 -8.42 -10.31
CA GLU A 36 1.39 -7.41 -10.54
C GLU A 36 0.92 -6.24 -11.38
N GLU A 37 0.12 -6.49 -12.40
CA GLU A 37 -0.38 -5.46 -13.31
C GLU A 37 -1.17 -4.38 -12.58
N LYS A 38 -1.92 -4.74 -11.54
CA LYS A 38 -2.69 -3.78 -10.76
C LYS A 38 -1.79 -2.83 -9.98
N ALA A 39 -0.72 -3.36 -9.39
CA ALA A 39 0.25 -2.54 -8.69
C ALA A 39 1.04 -1.65 -9.66
N ALA A 40 1.46 -2.21 -10.78
CA ALA A 40 2.22 -1.47 -11.80
C ALA A 40 1.40 -0.33 -12.39
N GLU A 41 0.09 -0.52 -12.56
CA GLU A 41 -0.80 0.52 -13.06
C GLU A 41 -0.79 1.75 -12.15
N MET A 42 -0.72 1.54 -10.85
CA MET A 42 -0.69 2.65 -9.89
C MET A 42 0.61 3.45 -10.01
N VAL A 43 1.73 2.79 -10.26
CA VAL A 43 3.01 3.47 -10.48
C VAL A 43 2.96 4.33 -11.74
N GLN A 44 2.32 3.83 -12.80
CA GLN A 44 2.20 4.59 -14.04
C GLN A 44 1.22 5.74 -13.92
N LYS A 45 0.14 5.54 -13.17
CA LYS A 45 -0.94 6.52 -13.09
C LYS A 45 -0.62 7.69 -12.15
N TYR A 46 0.12 7.43 -11.09
CA TYR A 46 0.39 8.44 -10.05
C TYR A 46 1.88 8.63 -9.84
N SER A 47 2.35 9.87 -9.95
CA SER A 47 3.77 10.21 -9.79
C SER A 47 4.28 9.98 -8.37
N PHE A 48 3.40 10.00 -7.38
CA PHE A 48 3.78 9.81 -5.97
C PHE A 48 3.88 8.33 -5.57
N VAL A 49 3.61 7.40 -6.48
CA VAL A 49 3.77 5.96 -6.25
C VAL A 49 5.11 5.53 -6.82
N GLU A 50 6.01 5.02 -5.99
CA GLU A 50 7.39 4.77 -6.38
C GLU A 50 7.63 3.35 -6.91
N ASN A 51 7.06 2.34 -6.25
CA ASN A 51 7.36 0.94 -6.59
C ASN A 51 6.11 0.08 -6.62
N ALA A 52 6.11 -0.92 -7.50
CA ALA A 52 5.08 -1.95 -7.55
C ALA A 52 5.68 -3.27 -7.09
N ILE A 53 5.04 -3.94 -6.14
CA ILE A 53 5.51 -5.21 -5.60
C ILE A 53 4.36 -6.20 -5.48
N THR A 54 4.68 -7.49 -5.41
CA THR A 54 3.70 -8.54 -5.18
C THR A 54 3.83 -9.17 -3.79
N ASP A 55 4.95 -9.00 -3.13
CA ASP A 55 5.19 -9.53 -1.79
C ASP A 55 5.16 -8.39 -0.77
N TYR A 56 4.09 -8.35 0.03
CA TYR A 56 3.92 -7.27 1.01
C TYR A 56 5.00 -7.25 2.10
N ASN A 57 5.72 -8.36 2.30
CA ASN A 57 6.79 -8.40 3.29
C ASN A 57 7.92 -7.44 2.95
N ILE A 58 8.12 -7.14 1.68
CA ILE A 58 9.11 -6.14 1.25
C ILE A 58 8.77 -4.78 1.89
N ALA A 59 7.50 -4.40 1.85
CA ALA A 59 7.05 -3.15 2.45
C ALA A 59 7.14 -3.19 3.98
N LEU A 60 6.76 -4.31 4.58
CA LEU A 60 6.77 -4.43 6.05
C LEU A 60 8.18 -4.40 6.63
N ASN A 61 9.17 -4.82 5.86
CA ASN A 61 10.56 -4.84 6.30
C ASN A 61 11.31 -3.55 5.97
N ASP A 62 10.65 -2.59 5.35
CA ASP A 62 11.27 -1.31 4.99
C ASP A 62 11.01 -0.28 6.09
N ASP A 63 12.06 0.13 6.78
CA ASP A 63 11.95 1.06 7.90
C ASP A 63 11.46 2.44 7.49
N GLU A 64 11.54 2.80 6.21
CA GLU A 64 11.04 4.09 5.74
C GLU A 64 9.51 4.12 5.62
N VAL A 65 8.87 2.95 5.58
CA VAL A 65 7.41 2.88 5.52
C VAL A 65 6.83 3.16 6.90
N GLU A 66 6.12 4.27 7.02
CA GLU A 66 5.56 4.72 8.30
C GLU A 66 4.18 4.18 8.57
N ALA A 67 3.39 3.96 7.52
CA ALA A 67 2.03 3.46 7.64
C ALA A 67 1.71 2.47 6.52
N VAL A 68 0.83 1.53 6.82
CA VAL A 68 0.42 0.50 5.85
C VAL A 68 -1.10 0.52 5.76
N PHE A 69 -1.61 0.63 4.54
CA PHE A 69 -3.03 0.57 4.25
C PHE A 69 -3.34 -0.80 3.66
N VAL A 70 -4.15 -1.59 4.37
CA VAL A 70 -4.48 -2.95 3.95
C VAL A 70 -5.88 -2.96 3.38
N LEU A 71 -5.97 -3.09 2.05
CA LEU A 71 -7.23 -2.99 1.30
C LEU A 71 -7.56 -4.30 0.58
N THR A 72 -7.15 -5.40 1.16
CA THR A 72 -7.38 -6.74 0.63
C THR A 72 -8.71 -7.31 1.14
N PRO A 73 -9.22 -8.42 0.56
CA PRO A 73 -10.42 -9.10 1.07
C PRO A 73 -10.27 -9.52 2.53
N ASN A 74 -11.40 -9.74 3.22
CA ASN A 74 -11.45 -9.95 4.66
C ASN A 74 -10.47 -10.98 5.22
N PHE A 75 -10.34 -12.14 4.56
CA PHE A 75 -9.49 -13.20 5.08
C PHE A 75 -8.00 -12.84 5.01
N SER A 76 -7.56 -12.20 3.94
CA SER A 76 -6.17 -11.77 3.82
C SER A 76 -5.93 -10.45 4.56
N HIS A 77 -6.96 -9.62 4.74
CA HIS A 77 -6.87 -8.38 5.50
C HIS A 77 -6.37 -8.65 6.93
N TYR A 78 -6.96 -9.63 7.60
CA TYR A 78 -6.56 -9.95 8.97
C TYR A 78 -5.11 -10.42 9.04
N GLU A 79 -4.72 -11.35 8.17
CA GLU A 79 -3.37 -11.89 8.16
C GLU A 79 -2.32 -10.81 7.91
N ILE A 80 -2.56 -9.96 6.93
CA ILE A 80 -1.61 -8.90 6.57
C ILE A 80 -1.55 -7.85 7.67
N THR A 81 -2.69 -7.50 8.26
CA THR A 81 -2.75 -6.55 9.37
C THR A 81 -1.92 -7.04 10.55
N MET A 82 -2.05 -8.33 10.89
CA MET A 82 -1.26 -8.90 11.99
C MET A 82 0.23 -8.87 11.67
N ALA A 83 0.60 -9.17 10.42
CA ALA A 83 2.00 -9.11 10.00
C ALA A 83 2.56 -7.69 10.11
N ALA A 84 1.76 -6.68 9.72
CA ALA A 84 2.17 -5.29 9.81
C ALA A 84 2.39 -4.86 11.26
N LEU A 85 1.50 -5.28 12.16
CA LEU A 85 1.64 -4.96 13.59
C LEU A 85 2.90 -5.61 14.17
N LYS A 86 3.20 -6.85 13.79
CA LYS A 86 4.41 -7.53 14.23
C LYS A 86 5.68 -6.85 13.72
N ALA A 87 5.61 -6.24 12.56
CA ALA A 87 6.74 -5.51 11.98
C ALA A 87 6.90 -4.11 12.57
N GLY A 88 6.03 -3.71 13.51
CA GLY A 88 6.13 -2.42 14.17
C GLY A 88 5.58 -1.26 13.37
N LYS A 89 4.75 -1.51 12.37
CA LYS A 89 4.13 -0.43 11.59
C LYS A 89 2.98 0.17 12.40
N GLY A 90 3.10 1.44 12.73
CA GLY A 90 2.22 2.08 13.72
C GLY A 90 0.80 2.32 13.26
N LYS A 91 0.54 2.38 11.96
CA LYS A 91 -0.81 2.63 11.43
C LYS A 91 -1.12 1.61 10.35
N CYS A 92 -2.17 0.85 10.58
CA CYS A 92 -2.65 -0.15 9.64
C CYS A 92 -4.14 0.08 9.43
N LYS A 93 -4.51 0.36 8.21
CA LYS A 93 -5.89 0.67 7.86
C LYS A 93 -6.51 -0.43 7.04
#